data_9c52bc06c9817bca0f7e5cadfc6c989f
#
_entry.id   9c52bc06c9817bca0f7e5cadfc6c989f
#
_cell.length_a   1.000
_cell.length_b   1.000
_cell.length_c   1.000
_cell.angle_alpha   90.00
_cell.angle_beta   90.00
_cell.angle_gamma   90.00
#
_symmetry.space_group_name_H-M   'P 1'
#
loop_
_entity.id
_entity.type
_entity.pdbx_description
1 polymer ?
#
loop_
_entity_poly.entity_id
_entity_poly.type
_entity_poly.pdbx_seq_one_letter_code
_entity_poly.pdbx_strand_id
1 'polypeptide(L)'
;LKEKGFEAKAKGGESMEVCFIEGDYRDFLRQQIPDIDTKIGPGLFVDSKGVKIGQHKGFPYYTIGQRKGLGIALGHPAHVLRINAEKNTVMLGTAEDLKAEYMLVEDAMIINMQELLECPNLTVRIRYRSKPIPCQVLPLENGQMLVHFLEDASAITPGQSAVFYDGKRVLGGAFI
;
A
#
# COMPACT_ATOMS: atom_id res chain seq x y z
N LEU A 1 10.06 20.57 -12.70
CA LEU A 1 11.14 20.67 -11.69
C LEU A 1 12.28 21.56 -12.16
N LYS A 2 12.76 21.43 -13.41
CA LYS A 2 13.83 22.28 -13.97
C LYS A 2 13.44 23.76 -13.98
N GLU A 3 12.22 24.09 -14.40
CA GLU A 3 11.68 25.46 -14.45
C GLU A 3 11.55 26.13 -13.07
N LYS A 4 11.57 25.35 -11.98
CA LYS A 4 11.46 25.80 -10.59
C LYS A 4 12.78 25.66 -9.80
N GLY A 5 13.93 25.49 -10.48
CA GLY A 5 15.24 25.44 -9.84
C GLY A 5 15.58 24.14 -9.10
N PHE A 6 14.83 23.06 -9.32
CA PHE A 6 15.08 21.75 -8.68
C PHE A 6 15.87 20.77 -9.58
N GLU A 7 16.88 21.28 -10.29
CA GLU A 7 17.63 20.48 -11.27
C GLU A 7 18.37 19.28 -10.68
N ALA A 8 18.89 19.39 -9.45
CA ALA A 8 19.58 18.28 -8.78
C ALA A 8 18.65 17.08 -8.57
N LYS A 9 17.38 17.32 -8.17
CA LYS A 9 16.36 16.28 -8.01
C LYS A 9 15.82 15.75 -9.33
N ALA A 10 15.86 16.54 -10.41
CA ALA A 10 15.44 16.10 -11.73
C ALA A 10 16.44 15.13 -12.40
N LYS A 11 17.71 15.14 -11.97
CA LYS A 11 18.78 14.27 -12.47
C LYS A 11 19.01 13.03 -11.59
N GLY A 12 18.50 13.01 -10.36
CA GLY A 12 18.55 11.86 -9.48
C GLY A 12 17.76 10.70 -10.06
N GLY A 13 18.35 9.51 -10.13
CA GLY A 13 17.63 8.29 -10.43
C GLY A 13 16.49 8.09 -9.42
N GLU A 14 15.35 7.62 -9.89
CA GLU A 14 14.24 7.34 -8.99
C GLU A 14 14.59 6.14 -8.10
N SER A 15 14.77 6.38 -6.80
CA SER A 15 14.89 5.32 -5.81
C SER A 15 13.62 4.45 -5.82
N MET A 16 13.82 3.15 -5.95
CA MET A 16 12.72 2.17 -5.88
C MET A 16 12.34 1.82 -4.44
N GLU A 17 13.07 2.34 -3.48
CA GLU A 17 12.92 2.13 -2.05
C GLU A 17 12.60 3.44 -1.31
N VAL A 18 12.38 3.38 -0.03
CA VAL A 18 12.11 4.56 0.79
C VAL A 18 13.28 5.54 0.65
N CYS A 19 13.01 6.77 0.25
CA CYS A 19 13.99 7.76 -0.25
C CYS A 19 15.15 8.10 0.70
N PHE A 20 15.14 7.64 1.94
CA PHE A 20 16.15 7.90 2.96
C PHE A 20 16.78 6.61 3.52
N ILE A 21 16.46 5.45 2.96
CA ILE A 21 17.06 4.17 3.36
C ILE A 21 18.08 3.75 2.29
N GLU A 22 19.34 3.68 2.68
CA GLU A 22 20.40 3.09 1.88
C GLU A 22 20.50 1.59 2.23
N GLY A 23 20.19 0.72 1.25
CA GLY A 23 20.25 -0.74 1.42
C GLY A 23 18.92 -1.41 1.79
N ASP A 24 19.00 -2.55 2.50
CA ASP A 24 17.81 -3.31 2.90
C ASP A 24 17.07 -2.61 4.05
N TYR A 25 15.79 -2.32 3.86
CA TYR A 25 14.95 -1.67 4.87
C TYR A 25 14.87 -2.48 6.18
N ARG A 26 15.13 -3.78 6.13
CA ARG A 26 15.17 -4.67 7.30
C ARG A 26 16.35 -4.32 8.24
N ASP A 27 17.47 -3.95 7.67
CA ASP A 27 18.64 -3.51 8.42
C ASP A 27 18.38 -2.13 9.04
N PHE A 28 17.71 -1.24 8.31
CA PHE A 28 17.24 0.03 8.85
C PHE A 28 16.28 -0.19 10.04
N LEU A 29 15.32 -1.10 9.94
CA LEU A 29 14.41 -1.40 11.06
C LEU A 29 15.17 -1.89 12.30
N ARG A 30 16.18 -2.75 12.13
CA ARG A 30 17.02 -3.23 13.25
C ARG A 30 17.82 -2.11 13.88
N GLN A 31 18.28 -1.14 13.10
CA GLN A 31 19.00 0.04 13.62
C GLN A 31 18.08 0.98 14.40
N GLN A 32 16.86 1.20 13.91
CA GLN A 32 15.90 2.13 14.53
C GLN A 32 15.18 1.52 15.74
N ILE A 33 14.98 0.22 15.75
CA ILE A 33 14.27 -0.49 16.82
C ILE A 33 15.22 -1.57 17.36
N PRO A 34 16.05 -1.24 18.36
CA PRO A 34 16.90 -2.22 19.01
C PRO A 34 16.05 -3.39 19.52
N ASP A 35 16.55 -4.60 19.35
CA ASP A 35 15.89 -5.84 19.78
C ASP A 35 14.55 -6.17 19.07
N ILE A 36 14.30 -5.60 17.87
CA ILE A 36 13.07 -5.90 17.10
C ILE A 36 12.89 -7.41 16.88
N ASP A 37 13.98 -8.11 16.58
CA ASP A 37 13.98 -9.56 16.33
C ASP A 37 13.64 -10.35 17.62
N THR A 38 14.02 -9.85 18.79
CA THR A 38 13.72 -10.47 20.08
C THR A 38 12.34 -10.13 20.59
N LYS A 39 11.91 -8.87 20.40
CA LYS A 39 10.59 -8.38 20.86
C LYS A 39 9.44 -8.97 20.06
N ILE A 40 9.60 -9.13 18.74
CA ILE A 40 8.57 -9.62 17.85
C ILE A 40 8.75 -11.11 17.58
N GLY A 41 10.00 -11.53 17.34
CA GLY A 41 10.34 -12.91 17.08
C GLY A 41 9.73 -13.52 15.80
N PRO A 42 9.94 -14.82 15.57
CA PRO A 42 9.34 -15.54 14.48
C PRO A 42 7.82 -15.61 14.60
N GLY A 43 7.12 -15.46 13.48
CA GLY A 43 5.67 -15.58 13.40
C GLY A 43 5.25 -16.65 12.39
N LEU A 44 3.94 -16.71 12.11
CA LEU A 44 3.36 -17.74 11.25
C LEU A 44 2.89 -17.18 9.93
N PHE A 45 3.27 -17.83 8.84
CA PHE A 45 2.53 -17.73 7.59
C PHE A 45 1.26 -18.57 7.68
N VAL A 46 0.15 -17.98 7.28
CA VAL A 46 -1.15 -18.64 7.21
C VAL A 46 -1.75 -18.48 5.81
N ASP A 47 -2.61 -19.41 5.42
CA ASP A 47 -3.41 -19.29 4.20
C ASP A 47 -4.66 -18.39 4.43
N SER A 48 -5.49 -18.23 3.40
CA SER A 48 -6.75 -17.46 3.47
C SER A 48 -7.77 -18.03 4.47
N LYS A 49 -7.63 -19.29 4.86
CA LYS A 49 -8.47 -19.96 5.88
C LYS A 49 -7.88 -19.87 7.28
N GLY A 50 -6.70 -19.26 7.45
CA GLY A 50 -6.00 -19.16 8.71
C GLY A 50 -5.18 -20.40 9.09
N VAL A 51 -5.03 -21.37 8.18
CA VAL A 51 -4.23 -22.57 8.43
C VAL A 51 -2.75 -22.22 8.32
N LYS A 52 -1.94 -22.71 9.26
CA LYS A 52 -0.49 -22.53 9.24
C LYS A 52 0.13 -23.22 8.02
N ILE A 53 0.88 -22.47 7.24
CA ILE A 53 1.61 -22.96 6.06
C ILE A 53 3.13 -22.79 6.16
N GLY A 54 3.61 -22.07 7.19
CA GLY A 54 5.04 -21.88 7.41
C GLY A 54 5.35 -20.95 8.56
N GLN A 55 6.62 -20.52 8.64
CA GLN A 55 7.09 -19.54 9.63
C GLN A 55 7.83 -18.40 8.93
N HIS A 56 7.79 -17.22 9.53
CA HIS A 56 8.51 -16.03 9.09
C HIS A 56 9.33 -15.39 10.23
N LYS A 57 10.22 -14.48 9.88
CA LYS A 57 11.16 -13.83 10.82
C LYS A 57 10.54 -12.75 11.72
N GLY A 58 9.29 -12.37 11.49
CA GLY A 58 8.57 -11.30 12.18
C GLY A 58 7.75 -10.48 11.18
N PHE A 59 6.52 -10.11 11.55
CA PHE A 59 5.59 -9.42 10.64
C PHE A 59 6.13 -8.09 10.06
N PRO A 60 6.98 -7.29 10.75
CA PRO A 60 7.44 -6.00 10.20
C PRO A 60 8.30 -6.11 8.96
N TYR A 61 8.80 -7.32 8.66
CA TYR A 61 9.62 -7.58 7.48
C TYR A 61 8.82 -7.88 6.22
N TYR A 62 7.50 -7.70 6.27
CA TYR A 62 6.59 -8.01 5.16
C TYR A 62 5.69 -6.83 4.84
N THR A 63 5.28 -6.73 3.58
CA THR A 63 4.39 -5.67 3.08
C THR A 63 3.27 -6.30 2.25
N ILE A 64 2.06 -5.77 2.34
CA ILE A 64 0.91 -6.22 1.53
C ILE A 64 1.26 -6.12 0.04
N GLY A 65 0.96 -7.19 -0.72
CA GLY A 65 1.31 -7.33 -2.13
C GLY A 65 2.73 -7.86 -2.39
N GLN A 66 3.57 -8.02 -1.37
CA GLN A 66 4.92 -8.58 -1.53
C GLN A 66 4.86 -10.02 -2.04
N ARG A 67 5.64 -10.31 -3.10
CA ARG A 67 5.79 -11.64 -3.71
C ARG A 67 7.16 -12.25 -3.49
N LYS A 68 8.20 -11.41 -3.53
CA LYS A 68 9.60 -11.88 -3.42
C LYS A 68 10.07 -11.85 -1.96
N GLY A 69 11.06 -12.71 -1.64
CA GLY A 69 11.68 -12.70 -0.32
C GLY A 69 10.80 -13.22 0.83
N LEU A 70 9.76 -14.00 0.53
CA LEU A 70 8.90 -14.61 1.55
C LEU A 70 9.63 -15.74 2.30
N GLY A 71 10.61 -16.40 1.67
CA GLY A 71 11.37 -17.47 2.32
C GLY A 71 10.58 -18.77 2.50
N ILE A 72 9.48 -18.95 1.75
CA ILE A 72 8.63 -20.14 1.76
C ILE A 72 8.41 -20.64 0.33
N ALA A 73 8.41 -21.96 0.15
CA ALA A 73 8.11 -22.62 -1.13
C ALA A 73 6.71 -23.25 -1.05
N LEU A 74 5.77 -22.70 -1.79
CA LEU A 74 4.38 -23.17 -1.82
C LEU A 74 4.02 -23.89 -3.14
N GLY A 75 5.00 -24.06 -4.06
CA GLY A 75 4.75 -24.66 -5.38
C GLY A 75 4.02 -23.73 -6.36
N HIS A 76 3.58 -22.56 -5.94
CA HIS A 76 2.94 -21.53 -6.76
C HIS A 76 3.34 -20.13 -6.28
N PRO A 77 3.21 -19.09 -7.13
CA PRO A 77 3.43 -17.73 -6.70
C PRO A 77 2.44 -17.32 -5.60
N ALA A 78 2.96 -16.80 -4.49
CA ALA A 78 2.16 -16.31 -3.39
C ALA A 78 2.46 -14.82 -3.12
N HIS A 79 1.48 -14.13 -2.57
CA HIS A 79 1.54 -12.72 -2.20
C HIS A 79 1.10 -12.53 -0.75
N VAL A 80 1.66 -11.55 -0.09
CA VAL A 80 1.17 -11.11 1.22
C VAL A 80 -0.20 -10.44 1.04
N LEU A 81 -1.24 -11.02 1.62
CA LEU A 81 -2.60 -10.51 1.57
C LEU A 81 -2.90 -9.59 2.76
N ARG A 82 -2.50 -10.03 3.95
CA ARG A 82 -2.80 -9.34 5.21
C ARG A 82 -1.69 -9.57 6.22
N ILE A 83 -1.48 -8.60 7.08
CA ILE A 83 -0.56 -8.66 8.22
C ILE A 83 -1.38 -8.43 9.48
N ASN A 84 -1.24 -9.32 10.47
CA ASN A 84 -1.80 -9.14 11.80
C ASN A 84 -0.66 -9.01 12.80
N ALA A 85 -0.44 -7.81 13.31
CA ALA A 85 0.63 -7.49 14.25
C ALA A 85 0.42 -8.16 15.62
N GLU A 86 -0.81 -8.18 16.13
CA GLU A 86 -1.14 -8.75 17.44
C GLU A 86 -0.86 -10.25 17.51
N LYS A 87 -1.20 -10.97 16.43
CA LYS A 87 -1.01 -12.42 16.33
C LYS A 87 0.34 -12.80 15.73
N ASN A 88 1.14 -11.82 15.32
CA ASN A 88 2.38 -12.02 14.56
C ASN A 88 2.17 -13.00 13.40
N THR A 89 1.15 -12.76 12.58
CA THR A 89 0.82 -13.60 11.43
C THR A 89 0.82 -12.81 10.13
N VAL A 90 1.28 -13.47 9.07
CA VAL A 90 1.27 -12.96 7.70
C VAL A 90 0.47 -13.92 6.84
N MET A 91 -0.65 -13.45 6.30
CA MET A 91 -1.52 -14.22 5.42
C MET A 91 -1.00 -14.18 4.00
N LEU A 92 -0.86 -15.33 3.38
CA LEU A 92 -0.46 -15.49 1.99
C LEU A 92 -1.61 -16.01 1.13
N GLY A 93 -1.66 -15.59 -0.12
CA GLY A 93 -2.61 -16.07 -1.10
C GLY A 93 -2.18 -15.74 -2.53
N THR A 94 -3.10 -15.84 -3.47
CA THR A 94 -2.87 -15.60 -4.89
C THR A 94 -2.93 -14.11 -5.24
N ALA A 95 -2.60 -13.76 -6.49
CA ALA A 95 -2.78 -12.40 -6.99
C ALA A 95 -4.25 -11.98 -7.07
N GLU A 96 -5.15 -12.94 -7.32
CA GLU A 96 -6.60 -12.70 -7.36
C GLU A 96 -7.14 -12.30 -5.99
N ASP A 97 -6.60 -12.89 -4.91
CA ASP A 97 -7.00 -12.56 -3.53
C ASP A 97 -6.58 -11.14 -3.10
N LEU A 98 -5.72 -10.48 -3.87
CA LEU A 98 -5.34 -9.08 -3.66
C LEU A 98 -6.29 -8.08 -4.31
N LYS A 99 -7.16 -8.52 -5.20
CA LYS A 99 -8.11 -7.65 -5.88
C LYS A 99 -9.13 -7.11 -4.90
N ALA A 100 -9.51 -5.87 -5.10
CA ALA A 100 -10.53 -5.20 -4.31
C ALA A 100 -11.38 -4.32 -5.21
N GLU A 101 -12.67 -4.34 -4.98
CA GLU A 101 -13.65 -3.51 -5.65
C GLU A 101 -13.83 -2.17 -4.93
N TYR A 102 -13.58 -2.15 -3.62
CA TYR A 102 -13.76 -0.98 -2.77
C TYR A 102 -12.53 -0.71 -1.91
N MET A 103 -12.38 0.56 -1.52
CA MET A 103 -11.38 1.01 -0.58
C MET A 103 -11.99 2.06 0.34
N LEU A 104 -11.75 1.95 1.63
CA LEU A 104 -12.08 2.99 2.59
C LEU A 104 -10.88 3.93 2.74
N VAL A 105 -11.15 5.23 2.78
CA VAL A 105 -10.13 6.26 3.01
C VAL A 105 -10.59 7.25 4.06
N GLU A 106 -9.62 7.81 4.79
CA GLU A 106 -9.84 8.76 5.88
C GLU A 106 -8.90 9.97 5.77
N ASP A 107 -9.10 10.96 6.65
CA ASP A 107 -8.31 12.20 6.70
C ASP A 107 -8.18 12.88 5.33
N ALA A 108 -9.30 12.97 4.61
CA ALA A 108 -9.32 13.47 3.26
C ALA A 108 -9.05 14.97 3.19
N MET A 109 -8.07 15.36 2.40
CA MET A 109 -7.75 16.74 2.01
C MET A 109 -8.17 16.97 0.57
N ILE A 110 -9.42 17.37 0.36
CA ILE A 110 -10.02 17.59 -0.96
C ILE A 110 -10.13 19.09 -1.25
N ILE A 111 -9.64 19.53 -2.42
CA ILE A 111 -9.61 20.95 -2.82
C ILE A 111 -11.04 21.48 -2.96
N ASN A 112 -11.90 20.72 -3.66
CA ASN A 112 -13.32 21.02 -3.81
C ASN A 112 -14.10 19.69 -3.85
N MET A 113 -14.92 19.44 -2.83
CA MET A 113 -15.66 18.19 -2.70
C MET A 113 -16.71 18.02 -3.79
N GLN A 114 -17.44 19.08 -4.13
CA GLN A 114 -18.44 19.02 -5.18
C GLN A 114 -17.81 18.65 -6.53
N GLU A 115 -16.68 19.28 -6.86
CA GLU A 115 -15.95 18.98 -8.08
C GLU A 115 -15.44 17.53 -8.12
N LEU A 116 -14.95 16.99 -6.99
CA LEU A 116 -14.54 15.60 -6.88
C LEU A 116 -15.70 14.65 -7.18
N LEU A 117 -16.87 14.90 -6.57
CA LEU A 117 -18.04 14.03 -6.69
C LEU A 117 -18.69 14.09 -8.08
N GLU A 118 -18.61 15.22 -8.75
CA GLU A 118 -19.17 15.44 -10.09
C GLU A 118 -18.18 15.14 -11.21
N CYS A 119 -16.93 14.77 -10.90
CA CYS A 119 -15.88 14.51 -11.89
C CYS A 119 -16.17 13.24 -12.71
N PRO A 120 -16.46 13.35 -14.02
CA PRO A 120 -16.85 12.20 -14.84
C PRO A 120 -15.69 11.25 -15.16
N ASN A 121 -14.45 11.76 -15.08
CA ASN A 121 -13.23 11.00 -15.37
C ASN A 121 -12.33 10.87 -14.14
N LEU A 122 -12.97 10.74 -12.96
CA LEU A 122 -12.24 10.62 -11.71
C LEU A 122 -11.37 9.37 -11.70
N THR A 123 -10.11 9.56 -11.38
CA THR A 123 -9.17 8.46 -11.17
C THR A 123 -8.46 8.59 -9.84
N VAL A 124 -8.03 7.47 -9.28
CA VAL A 124 -7.24 7.42 -8.05
C VAL A 124 -5.93 6.67 -8.27
N ARG A 125 -4.86 7.15 -7.64
CA ARG A 125 -3.60 6.41 -7.48
C ARG A 125 -3.43 6.05 -6.02
N ILE A 126 -3.20 4.78 -5.77
CA ILE A 126 -3.03 4.19 -4.43
C ILE A 126 -1.57 3.89 -4.07
N ARG A 127 -0.66 4.18 -4.98
CA ARG A 127 0.79 4.07 -4.81
C ARG A 127 1.51 5.00 -5.77
N TYR A 128 2.70 5.41 -5.42
CA TYR A 128 3.55 6.30 -6.22
C TYR A 128 3.69 5.68 -7.60
N ARG A 129 3.81 5.04 -8.30
CA ARG A 129 3.95 4.57 -9.69
C ARG A 129 2.77 3.72 -10.18
N SER A 130 1.69 3.64 -9.40
CA SER A 130 0.52 2.91 -9.86
C SER A 130 -0.11 3.62 -11.05
N LYS A 131 -0.71 2.85 -11.94
CA LYS A 131 -1.58 3.42 -12.97
C LYS A 131 -2.76 4.10 -12.27
N PRO A 132 -3.28 5.23 -12.83
CA PRO A 132 -4.54 5.77 -12.37
C PRO A 132 -5.64 4.72 -12.59
N ILE A 133 -6.49 4.53 -11.59
CA ILE A 133 -7.62 3.59 -11.64
C ILE A 133 -8.89 4.42 -11.67
N PRO A 134 -9.78 4.26 -12.65
CA PRO A 134 -11.09 4.92 -12.67
C PRO A 134 -11.88 4.54 -11.41
N CYS A 135 -12.52 5.53 -10.79
CA CYS A 135 -13.24 5.30 -9.54
C CYS A 135 -14.42 6.28 -9.37
N GLN A 136 -15.27 5.94 -8.41
CA GLN A 136 -16.29 6.81 -7.84
C GLN A 136 -16.05 6.94 -6.35
N VAL A 137 -16.47 8.06 -5.76
CA VAL A 137 -16.29 8.33 -4.34
C VAL A 137 -17.64 8.62 -3.70
N LEU A 138 -17.88 8.00 -2.55
CA LEU A 138 -19.06 8.23 -1.72
C LEU A 138 -18.59 8.70 -0.33
N PRO A 139 -18.87 9.96 0.06
CA PRO A 139 -18.64 10.42 1.42
C PRO A 139 -19.51 9.66 2.42
N LEU A 140 -18.96 9.35 3.59
CA LEU A 140 -19.63 8.69 4.70
C LEU A 140 -19.84 9.66 5.87
N GLU A 141 -20.83 9.39 6.74
CA GLU A 141 -21.19 10.27 7.85
C GLU A 141 -20.08 10.48 8.89
N ASN A 142 -19.14 9.53 9.00
CA ASN A 142 -18.02 9.58 9.95
C ASN A 142 -16.79 10.36 9.41
N GLY A 143 -16.91 11.06 8.28
CA GLY A 143 -15.82 11.80 7.65
C GLY A 143 -14.88 10.93 6.79
N GLN A 144 -15.12 9.64 6.71
CA GLN A 144 -14.45 8.74 5.77
C GLN A 144 -15.08 8.85 4.38
N MET A 145 -14.42 8.27 3.37
CA MET A 145 -14.97 8.12 2.02
C MET A 145 -14.80 6.68 1.55
N LEU A 146 -15.85 6.14 0.94
CA LEU A 146 -15.79 4.88 0.23
C LEU A 146 -15.39 5.15 -1.23
N VAL A 147 -14.32 4.55 -1.68
CA VAL A 147 -13.86 4.58 -3.07
C VAL A 147 -14.27 3.28 -3.73
N HIS A 148 -15.09 3.36 -4.77
CA HIS A 148 -15.47 2.25 -5.64
C HIS A 148 -14.60 2.27 -6.89
N PHE A 149 -13.82 1.24 -7.12
CA PHE A 149 -13.01 1.09 -8.32
C PHE A 149 -13.86 0.60 -9.48
N LEU A 150 -13.69 1.20 -10.65
CA LEU A 150 -14.38 0.79 -11.87
C LEU A 150 -13.54 -0.18 -12.72
N GLU A 151 -12.31 -0.43 -12.31
CA GLU A 151 -11.38 -1.41 -12.87
C GLU A 151 -10.66 -2.15 -11.75
N ASP A 152 -9.94 -3.21 -12.09
CA ASP A 152 -9.18 -4.03 -11.13
C ASP A 152 -8.17 -3.19 -10.32
N ALA A 153 -8.43 -3.04 -9.04
CA ALA A 153 -7.49 -2.53 -8.05
C ALA A 153 -6.89 -3.69 -7.25
N SER A 154 -5.64 -3.59 -6.85
CA SER A 154 -5.01 -4.66 -6.09
C SER A 154 -4.02 -4.14 -5.06
N ALA A 155 -3.80 -4.96 -4.02
CA ALA A 155 -2.82 -4.71 -2.97
C ALA A 155 -3.01 -3.35 -2.28
N ILE A 156 -4.26 -3.04 -1.93
CA ILE A 156 -4.61 -1.87 -1.12
C ILE A 156 -3.91 -2.00 0.23
N THR A 157 -3.14 -1.00 0.58
CA THR A 157 -2.26 -1.07 1.75
C THR A 157 -2.60 0.05 2.72
N PRO A 158 -3.09 -0.27 3.93
CA PRO A 158 -3.35 0.73 4.97
C PRO A 158 -2.10 1.58 5.28
N GLY A 159 -2.32 2.87 5.54
CA GLY A 159 -1.28 3.85 5.79
C GLY A 159 -0.64 4.44 4.52
N GLN A 160 -1.02 3.98 3.33
CA GLN A 160 -0.64 4.60 2.07
C GLN A 160 -1.58 5.76 1.70
N SER A 161 -1.10 6.68 0.87
CA SER A 161 -1.93 7.77 0.36
C SER A 161 -2.68 7.35 -0.91
N ALA A 162 -3.97 7.66 -0.94
CA ALA A 162 -4.77 7.67 -2.15
C ALA A 162 -4.82 9.10 -2.68
N VAL A 163 -4.50 9.32 -3.96
CA VAL A 163 -4.52 10.66 -4.57
C VAL A 163 -5.47 10.65 -5.75
N PHE A 164 -6.42 11.59 -5.74
CA PHE A 164 -7.49 11.72 -6.73
C PHE A 164 -7.11 12.71 -7.83
N TYR A 165 -7.44 12.36 -9.08
CA TYR A 165 -7.08 13.14 -10.26
C TYR A 165 -8.25 13.28 -11.24
N ASP A 166 -8.29 14.43 -11.91
CA ASP A 166 -8.95 14.64 -13.19
C ASP A 166 -7.85 14.80 -14.25
N GLY A 167 -7.61 13.77 -15.02
CA GLY A 167 -6.49 13.71 -15.95
C GLY A 167 -5.14 13.90 -15.26
N LYS A 168 -4.51 15.09 -15.43
CA LYS A 168 -3.23 15.44 -14.79
C LYS A 168 -3.40 16.34 -13.55
N ARG A 169 -4.61 16.81 -13.30
CA ARG A 169 -4.91 17.73 -12.20
C ARG A 169 -5.20 16.95 -10.93
N VAL A 170 -4.57 17.30 -9.84
CA VAL A 170 -4.85 16.75 -8.52
C VAL A 170 -6.11 17.41 -7.97
N LEU A 171 -7.08 16.62 -7.52
CA LEU A 171 -8.31 17.06 -6.86
C LEU A 171 -8.20 16.94 -5.34
N GLY A 172 -7.32 16.11 -4.85
CA GLY A 172 -7.08 15.91 -3.42
C GLY A 172 -6.43 14.57 -3.12
N GLY A 173 -6.35 14.24 -1.85
CA GLY A 173 -5.83 12.96 -1.36
C GLY A 173 -6.40 12.59 0.00
N ALA A 174 -6.19 11.33 0.39
CA ALA A 174 -6.63 10.76 1.65
C ALA A 174 -5.70 9.64 2.07
N PHE A 175 -5.82 9.12 3.29
CA PHE A 175 -5.11 7.91 3.74
C PHE A 175 -6.00 6.67 3.58
N ILE A 176 -5.36 5.55 3.23
CA ILE A 176 -6.01 4.23 3.11
C ILE A 176 -6.06 3.57 4.49
#